data_a4bf5408f7936f6d7bfbfbd7085f2f3d
#
_entry.id   a4bf5408f7936f6d7bfbfbd7085f2f3d
#
_cell.length_a   1.000
_cell.length_b   1.000
_cell.length_c   1.000
_cell.angle_alpha   90.00
_cell.angle_beta   90.00
_cell.angle_gamma   90.00
#
_symmetry.space_group_name_H-M   'P 1'
#
loop_
_entity.id
_entity.type
_entity.pdbx_description
1 polymer ?
#
loop_
_entity_poly.entity_id
_entity_poly.type
_entity_poly.pdbx_seq_one_letter_code
_entity_poly.pdbx_strand_id
1 'polypeptide(L)'
;NQKRFSLSLAQWSLHKSLFSGKIDNLDFVKISKEKFGISAVEYVNIFFFKKAKNKSYLREMKNRSDDFGVKNLLIMCDDEGKIGDPNLKKRKKAIENHFKWVEAANFLGCKTIRVNASSDGSWDEQKKLVVDGLSRLVEFAKDYSINVVVENHGGLSSNGEWLSQVISDVEN
;
A
#
# COMPACT_ATOMS: atom_id res chain seq x y z
N ASN A 1 -18.01 -8.42 26.94
CA ASN A 1 -16.99 -7.37 26.74
C ASN A 1 -16.83 -7.13 25.24
N GLN A 2 -17.49 -6.08 24.72
CA GLN A 2 -17.23 -5.62 23.35
C GLN A 2 -15.79 -5.10 23.30
N LYS A 3 -14.94 -5.69 22.45
CA LYS A 3 -13.62 -5.15 22.20
C LYS A 3 -13.78 -3.73 21.62
N ARG A 4 -13.19 -2.74 22.27
CA ARG A 4 -13.29 -1.31 21.93
C ARG A 4 -12.60 -0.97 20.59
N PHE A 5 -11.68 -1.83 20.12
CA PHE A 5 -10.93 -1.70 18.88
C PHE A 5 -10.48 -3.06 18.36
N SER A 6 -10.21 -3.12 17.07
CA SER A 6 -9.61 -4.28 16.39
C SER A 6 -8.16 -3.96 16.04
N LEU A 7 -7.33 -5.00 16.03
CA LEU A 7 -5.91 -4.89 15.66
C LEU A 7 -5.66 -5.53 14.30
N SER A 8 -4.77 -4.95 13.53
CA SER A 8 -4.15 -5.56 12.36
C SER A 8 -2.64 -5.68 12.57
N LEU A 9 -2.01 -6.65 11.90
CA LEU A 9 -0.56 -6.82 11.90
C LEU A 9 0.00 -6.28 10.60
N ALA A 10 0.83 -5.24 10.69
CA ALA A 10 1.62 -4.76 9.56
C ALA A 10 2.78 -5.73 9.27
N GLN A 11 2.92 -6.15 8.03
CA GLN A 11 3.96 -7.09 7.61
C GLN A 11 5.37 -6.56 7.88
N TRP A 12 5.55 -5.24 7.85
CA TRP A 12 6.80 -4.59 8.22
C TRP A 12 7.28 -4.93 9.64
N SER A 13 6.37 -5.23 10.56
CA SER A 13 6.73 -5.67 11.92
C SER A 13 7.61 -6.93 11.92
N LEU A 14 7.56 -7.73 10.87
CA LEU A 14 8.34 -8.95 10.69
C LEU A 14 9.45 -8.82 9.63
N HIS A 15 9.76 -7.60 9.19
CA HIS A 15 10.67 -7.34 8.06
C HIS A 15 12.03 -8.03 8.20
N LYS A 16 12.63 -8.02 9.40
CA LYS A 16 13.93 -8.68 9.64
C LYS A 16 13.88 -10.20 9.37
N SER A 17 12.80 -10.86 9.77
CA SER A 17 12.61 -12.29 9.54
C SER A 17 12.30 -12.61 8.08
N LEU A 18 11.53 -11.74 7.40
CA LEU A 18 11.24 -11.86 5.97
C LEU A 18 12.50 -11.64 5.12
N PHE A 19 13.27 -10.59 5.37
CA PHE A 19 14.52 -10.34 4.65
C PHE A 19 15.59 -11.39 4.87
N SER A 20 15.65 -11.98 6.06
CA SER A 20 16.61 -13.06 6.36
C SER A 20 16.15 -14.44 5.85
N GLY A 21 14.96 -14.55 5.26
CA GLY A 21 14.41 -15.82 4.79
C GLY A 21 13.99 -16.80 5.90
N LYS A 22 13.93 -16.35 7.15
CA LYS A 22 13.42 -17.17 8.27
C LYS A 22 11.93 -17.45 8.16
N ILE A 23 11.19 -16.59 7.48
CA ILE A 23 9.78 -16.75 7.15
C ILE A 23 9.57 -16.32 5.69
N ASP A 24 8.66 -16.98 5.01
CA ASP A 24 8.21 -16.61 3.66
C ASP A 24 7.00 -15.66 3.72
N ASN A 25 6.79 -14.89 2.65
CA ASN A 25 5.61 -14.04 2.54
C ASN A 25 4.30 -14.84 2.69
N LEU A 26 4.25 -16.07 2.18
CA LEU A 26 3.08 -16.94 2.29
C LEU A 26 2.80 -17.42 3.72
N ASP A 27 3.80 -17.39 4.62
CA ASP A 27 3.63 -17.76 6.03
C ASP A 27 3.05 -16.64 6.89
N PHE A 28 3.05 -15.40 6.36
CA PHE A 28 2.72 -14.20 7.14
C PHE A 28 1.34 -14.28 7.80
N VAL A 29 0.33 -14.69 7.06
CA VAL A 29 -1.05 -14.79 7.54
C VAL A 29 -1.19 -15.83 8.66
N LYS A 30 -0.56 -17.01 8.46
CA LYS A 30 -0.51 -18.07 9.46
C LYS A 30 0.14 -17.57 10.75
N ILE A 31 1.29 -16.90 10.62
CA ILE A 31 2.03 -16.33 11.76
C ILE A 31 1.17 -15.28 12.50
N SER A 32 0.50 -14.39 11.76
CA SER A 32 -0.41 -13.41 12.35
C SER A 32 -1.47 -14.09 13.22
N LYS A 33 -2.09 -15.14 12.70
CA LYS A 33 -3.16 -15.85 13.39
C LYS A 33 -2.65 -16.67 14.56
N GLU A 34 -1.66 -17.57 14.31
CA GLU A 34 -1.26 -18.57 15.29
C GLU A 34 -0.35 -18.02 16.38
N LYS A 35 0.57 -17.09 16.05
CA LYS A 35 1.51 -16.54 17.04
C LYS A 35 1.01 -15.30 17.76
N PHE A 36 0.20 -14.47 17.09
CA PHE A 36 -0.24 -13.18 17.64
C PHE A 36 -1.74 -13.12 17.91
N GLY A 37 -2.53 -14.08 17.45
CA GLY A 37 -3.98 -14.07 17.60
C GLY A 37 -4.67 -12.93 16.80
N ILE A 38 -3.97 -12.35 15.81
CA ILE A 38 -4.47 -11.21 15.02
C ILE A 38 -5.09 -11.75 13.73
N SER A 39 -6.34 -11.35 13.47
CA SER A 39 -7.13 -11.81 12.32
C SER A 39 -7.31 -10.75 11.23
N ALA A 40 -6.38 -9.80 11.11
CA ALA A 40 -6.31 -8.82 10.05
C ALA A 40 -4.84 -8.47 9.76
N VAL A 41 -4.49 -8.30 8.48
CA VAL A 41 -3.10 -8.07 8.05
C VAL A 41 -3.01 -6.93 7.04
N GLU A 42 -1.84 -6.29 7.03
CA GLU A 42 -1.44 -5.25 6.09
C GLU A 42 -0.13 -5.67 5.44
N TYR A 43 -0.18 -5.91 4.13
CA TYR A 43 0.98 -6.37 3.36
C TYR A 43 1.92 -5.22 3.01
N VAL A 44 3.19 -5.57 2.74
CA VAL A 44 4.15 -4.68 2.09
C VAL A 44 4.57 -5.31 0.77
N ASN A 45 4.44 -4.57 -0.31
CA ASN A 45 4.65 -5.03 -1.67
C ASN A 45 6.04 -5.63 -1.92
N ILE A 46 7.06 -5.13 -1.22
CA ILE A 46 8.46 -5.55 -1.42
C ILE A 46 8.68 -7.05 -1.14
N PHE A 47 7.87 -7.67 -0.28
CA PHE A 47 8.00 -9.10 0.06
C PHE A 47 7.41 -10.03 -1.02
N PHE A 48 6.67 -9.49 -1.99
CA PHE A 48 6.15 -10.23 -3.15
C PHE A 48 6.19 -9.40 -4.44
N PHE A 49 7.16 -8.49 -4.55
CA PHE A 49 7.28 -7.48 -5.60
C PHE A 49 7.19 -8.06 -7.02
N LYS A 50 7.93 -9.15 -7.29
CA LYS A 50 7.92 -9.82 -8.60
C LYS A 50 6.66 -10.67 -8.85
N LYS A 51 5.78 -10.77 -7.86
CA LYS A 51 4.58 -11.61 -7.90
C LYS A 51 3.27 -10.83 -8.04
N ALA A 52 3.33 -9.50 -8.15
CA ALA A 52 2.16 -8.62 -8.23
C ALA A 52 1.14 -9.03 -9.31
N LYS A 53 1.61 -9.56 -10.45
CA LYS A 53 0.78 -10.02 -11.57
C LYS A 53 0.66 -11.55 -11.67
N ASN A 54 1.26 -12.30 -10.75
CA ASN A 54 1.20 -13.76 -10.73
C ASN A 54 -0.10 -14.22 -10.04
N LYS A 55 -1.13 -14.49 -10.85
CA LYS A 55 -2.45 -14.87 -10.34
C LYS A 55 -2.44 -16.14 -9.50
N SER A 56 -1.58 -17.13 -9.78
CA SER A 56 -1.51 -18.36 -8.99
C SER A 56 -0.91 -18.06 -7.60
N TYR A 57 0.11 -17.22 -7.52
CA TYR A 57 0.70 -16.79 -6.24
C TYR A 57 -0.28 -15.95 -5.42
N LEU A 58 -0.95 -14.97 -6.03
CA LEU A 58 -1.96 -14.17 -5.34
C LEU A 58 -3.14 -15.03 -4.87
N ARG A 59 -3.53 -16.05 -5.63
CA ARG A 59 -4.56 -17.01 -5.23
C ARG A 59 -4.13 -17.81 -4.00
N GLU A 60 -2.86 -18.25 -3.95
CA GLU A 60 -2.32 -18.93 -2.77
C GLU A 60 -2.34 -18.01 -1.54
N MET A 61 -1.92 -16.75 -1.69
CA MET A 61 -2.03 -15.77 -0.60
C MET A 61 -3.48 -15.63 -0.10
N LYS A 62 -4.43 -15.52 -1.04
CA LYS A 62 -5.85 -15.38 -0.71
C LYS A 62 -6.41 -16.62 -0.02
N ASN A 63 -6.13 -17.82 -0.56
CA ASN A 63 -6.58 -19.07 0.03
C ASN A 63 -6.09 -19.20 1.48
N ARG A 64 -4.82 -18.92 1.74
CA ARG A 64 -4.28 -18.95 3.11
C ARG A 64 -4.97 -17.95 4.04
N SER A 65 -5.28 -16.74 3.56
CA SER A 65 -6.03 -15.79 4.38
C SER A 65 -7.45 -16.25 4.69
N ASP A 66 -8.12 -16.86 3.74
CA ASP A 66 -9.44 -17.43 3.91
C ASP A 66 -9.41 -18.64 4.88
N ASP A 67 -8.47 -19.57 4.70
CA ASP A 67 -8.29 -20.77 5.54
C ASP A 67 -8.01 -20.43 7.02
N PHE A 68 -7.22 -19.40 7.28
CA PHE A 68 -6.93 -18.93 8.65
C PHE A 68 -7.95 -17.92 9.19
N GLY A 69 -8.95 -17.55 8.41
CA GLY A 69 -9.95 -16.54 8.79
C GLY A 69 -9.34 -15.17 9.06
N VAL A 70 -8.33 -14.77 8.26
CA VAL A 70 -7.61 -13.51 8.38
C VAL A 70 -8.02 -12.58 7.25
N LYS A 71 -8.36 -11.33 7.60
CA LYS A 71 -8.75 -10.29 6.64
C LYS A 71 -7.51 -9.60 6.06
N ASN A 72 -7.46 -9.47 4.74
CA ASN A 72 -6.48 -8.66 4.04
C ASN A 72 -7.00 -7.22 3.98
N LEU A 73 -6.31 -6.25 4.56
CA LEU A 73 -6.80 -4.87 4.66
C LEU A 73 -6.23 -3.98 3.57
N LEU A 74 -4.90 -3.97 3.43
CA LEU A 74 -4.22 -3.11 2.47
C LEU A 74 -2.88 -3.70 2.00
N ILE A 75 -2.34 -3.09 0.93
CA ILE A 75 -0.96 -3.28 0.47
C ILE A 75 -0.23 -1.94 0.61
N MET A 76 0.85 -1.88 1.37
CA MET A 76 1.79 -0.78 1.40
C MET A 76 2.69 -0.86 0.16
N CYS A 77 2.74 0.21 -0.64
CA CYS A 77 3.47 0.25 -1.89
C CYS A 77 4.73 1.09 -1.74
N ASP A 78 5.88 0.43 -1.71
CA ASP A 78 7.20 1.04 -1.69
C ASP A 78 7.94 0.74 -3.01
N ASP A 79 9.00 1.51 -3.30
CA ASP A 79 9.93 1.32 -4.44
C ASP A 79 9.30 1.39 -5.84
N GLU A 80 8.15 2.03 -6.00
CA GLU A 80 7.49 2.20 -7.30
C GLU A 80 7.79 3.55 -7.98
N GLY A 81 8.69 4.33 -7.41
CA GLY A 81 9.06 5.67 -7.87
C GLY A 81 8.27 6.78 -7.18
N LYS A 82 8.68 8.04 -7.43
CA LYS A 82 8.04 9.20 -6.82
C LYS A 82 6.74 9.53 -7.54
N ILE A 83 5.63 9.49 -6.82
CA ILE A 83 4.30 9.78 -7.38
C ILE A 83 4.19 11.23 -7.89
N GLY A 84 4.96 12.14 -7.31
CA GLY A 84 5.10 13.54 -7.72
C GLY A 84 6.45 13.86 -8.39
N ASP A 85 7.08 12.94 -9.12
CA ASP A 85 8.39 13.21 -9.78
C ASP A 85 8.30 14.45 -10.69
N PRO A 86 9.22 15.42 -10.57
CA PRO A 86 9.25 16.61 -11.43
C PRO A 86 9.37 16.26 -12.93
N ASN A 87 10.04 15.17 -13.26
CA ASN A 87 10.09 14.67 -14.62
C ASN A 87 8.80 13.94 -14.97
N LEU A 88 8.04 14.50 -15.92
CA LEU A 88 6.73 13.97 -16.32
C LEU A 88 6.78 12.49 -16.75
N LYS A 89 7.85 12.07 -17.44
CA LYS A 89 7.98 10.65 -17.87
C LYS A 89 8.17 9.72 -16.69
N LYS A 90 9.01 10.11 -15.72
CA LYS A 90 9.21 9.34 -14.48
C LYS A 90 7.95 9.33 -13.62
N ARG A 91 7.25 10.48 -13.48
CA ARG A 91 5.99 10.57 -12.74
C ARG A 91 4.91 9.66 -13.34
N LYS A 92 4.70 9.70 -14.66
CA LYS A 92 3.78 8.77 -15.35
C LYS A 92 4.15 7.31 -15.07
N LYS A 93 5.43 6.97 -15.16
CA LYS A 93 5.90 5.61 -14.90
C LYS A 93 5.66 5.19 -13.45
N ALA A 94 5.89 6.06 -12.48
CA ALA A 94 5.60 5.78 -11.08
C ALA A 94 4.10 5.51 -10.86
N ILE A 95 3.21 6.33 -11.45
CA ILE A 95 1.75 6.11 -11.38
C ILE A 95 1.38 4.75 -11.96
N GLU A 96 1.85 4.41 -13.17
CA GLU A 96 1.59 3.13 -13.83
C GLU A 96 2.13 1.94 -13.04
N ASN A 97 3.26 2.10 -12.36
CA ASN A 97 3.83 1.06 -11.51
C ASN A 97 2.90 0.69 -10.33
N HIS A 98 2.09 1.62 -9.84
CA HIS A 98 1.13 1.37 -8.77
C HIS A 98 -0.14 0.62 -9.25
N PHE A 99 -0.47 0.67 -10.54
CA PHE A 99 -1.68 0.02 -11.07
C PHE A 99 -1.74 -1.47 -10.76
N LYS A 100 -0.62 -2.19 -10.91
CA LYS A 100 -0.55 -3.61 -10.56
C LYS A 100 -0.88 -3.91 -9.10
N TRP A 101 -0.63 -2.94 -8.20
CA TRP A 101 -0.93 -3.08 -6.77
C TRP A 101 -2.39 -2.81 -6.45
N VAL A 102 -3.04 -1.90 -7.19
CA VAL A 102 -4.50 -1.74 -7.17
C VAL A 102 -5.18 -3.04 -7.59
N GLU A 103 -4.74 -3.63 -8.71
CA GLU A 103 -5.25 -4.91 -9.21
C GLU A 103 -5.00 -6.07 -8.22
N ALA A 104 -3.79 -6.14 -7.64
CA ALA A 104 -3.45 -7.15 -6.64
C ALA A 104 -4.26 -6.98 -5.34
N ALA A 105 -4.45 -5.74 -4.87
CA ALA A 105 -5.27 -5.43 -3.70
C ALA A 105 -6.71 -5.89 -3.90
N ASN A 106 -7.31 -5.55 -5.04
CA ASN A 106 -8.64 -6.00 -5.39
C ASN A 106 -8.74 -7.54 -5.41
N PHE A 107 -7.78 -8.23 -6.05
CA PHE A 107 -7.75 -9.68 -6.11
C PHE A 107 -7.65 -10.34 -4.72
N LEU A 108 -6.83 -9.77 -3.83
CA LEU A 108 -6.65 -10.26 -2.45
C LEU A 108 -7.81 -9.90 -1.52
N GLY A 109 -8.77 -9.09 -1.98
CA GLY A 109 -9.89 -8.61 -1.17
C GLY A 109 -9.53 -7.47 -0.22
N CYS A 110 -8.37 -6.84 -0.39
CA CYS A 110 -8.04 -5.57 0.25
C CYS A 110 -8.98 -4.47 -0.22
N LYS A 111 -9.13 -3.43 0.60
CA LYS A 111 -9.93 -2.24 0.25
C LYS A 111 -9.08 -1.01 0.01
N THR A 112 -7.77 -1.12 0.19
CA THR A 112 -6.88 0.03 0.22
C THR A 112 -5.50 -0.34 -0.30
N ILE A 113 -4.83 0.60 -0.97
CA ILE A 113 -3.38 0.65 -1.10
C ILE A 113 -2.84 1.87 -0.37
N ARG A 114 -1.66 1.76 0.25
CA ARG A 114 -0.95 2.89 0.85
C ARG A 114 0.22 3.26 -0.06
N VAL A 115 0.35 4.56 -0.35
CA VAL A 115 1.40 5.11 -1.20
C VAL A 115 2.16 6.22 -0.48
N ASN A 116 3.36 6.53 -0.97
CA ASN A 116 4.19 7.62 -0.46
C ASN A 116 3.99 8.88 -1.31
N ALA A 117 3.64 10.01 -0.68
CA ALA A 117 3.52 11.31 -1.34
C ALA A 117 4.90 11.95 -1.53
N SER A 118 5.75 11.35 -2.35
CA SER A 118 7.14 11.79 -2.57
C SER A 118 7.29 12.60 -3.85
N SER A 119 8.09 13.67 -3.77
CA SER A 119 8.44 14.56 -4.87
C SER A 119 9.78 15.25 -4.59
N ASP A 120 10.18 16.20 -5.44
CA ASP A 120 11.33 17.11 -5.27
C ASP A 120 10.93 18.53 -5.67
N GLY A 121 11.59 19.53 -5.09
CA GLY A 121 11.35 20.95 -5.35
C GLY A 121 10.87 21.70 -4.13
N SER A 122 10.31 22.89 -4.34
CA SER A 122 9.70 23.73 -3.29
C SER A 122 8.39 23.13 -2.76
N TRP A 123 7.86 23.70 -1.69
CA TRP A 123 6.57 23.32 -1.09
C TRP A 123 5.43 23.26 -2.12
N ASP A 124 5.24 24.31 -2.90
CA ASP A 124 4.14 24.40 -3.85
C ASP A 124 4.36 23.51 -5.09
N GLU A 125 5.61 23.40 -5.56
CA GLU A 125 5.94 22.51 -6.66
C GLU A 125 5.67 21.04 -6.29
N GLN A 126 6.15 20.58 -5.13
CA GLN A 126 5.90 19.23 -4.67
C GLN A 126 4.40 18.97 -4.48
N LYS A 127 3.66 19.92 -3.87
CA LYS A 127 2.20 19.79 -3.69
C LYS A 127 1.51 19.59 -5.03
N LYS A 128 1.74 20.47 -5.99
CA LYS A 128 1.15 20.39 -7.34
C LYS A 128 1.42 19.06 -8.04
N LEU A 129 2.68 18.58 -7.97
CA LEU A 129 3.10 17.37 -8.65
C LEU A 129 2.52 16.11 -7.98
N VAL A 130 2.47 16.08 -6.65
CA VAL A 130 1.89 14.98 -5.89
C VAL A 130 0.37 14.91 -6.10
N VAL A 131 -0.33 16.04 -6.12
CA VAL A 131 -1.76 16.09 -6.44
C VAL A 131 -2.02 15.53 -7.84
N ASP A 132 -1.26 15.94 -8.89
CA ASP A 132 -1.39 15.34 -10.23
C ASP A 132 -1.21 13.82 -10.21
N GLY A 133 -0.18 13.33 -9.50
CA GLY A 133 0.10 11.90 -9.43
C GLY A 133 -0.97 11.10 -8.69
N LEU A 134 -1.39 11.58 -7.51
CA LEU A 134 -2.42 10.93 -6.70
C LEU A 134 -3.77 10.95 -7.40
N SER A 135 -4.19 12.07 -7.99
CA SER A 135 -5.47 12.17 -8.72
C SER A 135 -5.59 11.15 -9.84
N ARG A 136 -4.50 10.96 -10.62
CA ARG A 136 -4.46 9.93 -11.68
C ARG A 136 -4.51 8.51 -11.13
N LEU A 137 -3.84 8.26 -10.00
CA LEU A 137 -3.88 6.95 -9.36
C LEU A 137 -5.25 6.66 -8.76
N VAL A 138 -5.87 7.64 -8.12
CA VAL A 138 -7.23 7.55 -7.56
C VAL A 138 -8.25 7.28 -8.66
N GLU A 139 -8.14 7.96 -9.81
CA GLU A 139 -9.02 7.73 -10.95
C GLU A 139 -8.95 6.28 -11.44
N PHE A 140 -7.73 5.72 -11.57
CA PHE A 140 -7.57 4.30 -11.91
C PHE A 140 -8.13 3.37 -10.81
N ALA A 141 -7.91 3.70 -9.55
CA ALA A 141 -8.30 2.87 -8.42
C ALA A 141 -9.83 2.79 -8.22
N LYS A 142 -10.58 3.82 -8.66
CA LYS A 142 -12.05 3.85 -8.62
C LYS A 142 -12.68 2.66 -9.35
N ASP A 143 -12.16 2.27 -10.50
CA ASP A 143 -12.67 1.14 -11.30
C ASP A 143 -12.57 -0.21 -10.54
N TYR A 144 -11.70 -0.27 -9.55
CA TYR A 144 -11.47 -1.45 -8.70
C TYR A 144 -12.10 -1.31 -7.30
N SER A 145 -12.75 -0.18 -7.00
CA SER A 145 -13.25 0.13 -5.66
C SER A 145 -12.16 0.03 -4.57
N ILE A 146 -10.95 0.51 -4.91
CA ILE A 146 -9.80 0.54 -4.01
C ILE A 146 -9.53 1.98 -3.59
N ASN A 147 -9.42 2.20 -2.28
CA ASN A 147 -8.99 3.48 -1.72
C ASN A 147 -7.47 3.65 -1.86
N VAL A 148 -7.04 4.87 -2.13
CA VAL A 148 -5.63 5.27 -2.08
C VAL A 148 -5.42 6.12 -0.84
N VAL A 149 -4.59 5.64 0.08
CA VAL A 149 -4.24 6.40 1.29
C VAL A 149 -2.76 6.78 1.26
N VAL A 150 -2.43 7.88 1.91
CA VAL A 150 -1.06 8.38 2.02
C VAL A 150 -0.59 8.27 3.45
N GLU A 151 0.60 7.72 3.65
CA GLU A 151 1.29 7.75 4.93
C GLU A 151 2.18 8.98 5.04
N ASN A 152 2.27 9.57 6.21
CA ASN A 152 3.23 10.62 6.53
C ASN A 152 4.65 10.03 6.67
N HIS A 153 5.28 9.72 5.56
CA HIS A 153 6.50 8.92 5.45
C HIS A 153 7.70 9.75 4.94
N GLY A 154 8.17 10.68 5.75
CA GLY A 154 9.34 11.51 5.45
C GLY A 154 9.07 12.68 4.50
N GLY A 155 10.04 13.59 4.40
CA GLY A 155 9.91 14.80 3.57
C GLY A 155 8.72 15.67 3.94
N LEU A 156 8.13 16.34 2.96
CA LEU A 156 6.97 17.21 3.19
C LEU A 156 5.72 16.43 3.61
N SER A 157 5.60 15.14 3.30
CA SER A 157 4.47 14.33 3.77
C SER A 157 4.42 14.17 5.30
N SER A 158 5.54 14.41 6.00
CA SER A 158 5.56 14.45 7.46
C SER A 158 5.08 15.78 8.05
N ASN A 159 4.82 16.79 7.22
CA ASN A 159 4.20 18.04 7.64
C ASN A 159 2.67 17.92 7.46
N GLY A 160 1.93 17.99 8.58
CA GLY A 160 0.48 17.80 8.58
C GLY A 160 -0.28 18.86 7.77
N GLU A 161 0.20 20.11 7.74
CA GLU A 161 -0.40 21.19 6.94
C GLU A 161 -0.25 20.91 5.45
N TRP A 162 0.97 20.55 5.01
CA TRP A 162 1.21 20.20 3.61
C TRP A 162 0.37 19.00 3.18
N LEU A 163 0.37 17.94 3.97
CA LEU A 163 -0.34 16.71 3.62
C LEU A 163 -1.86 16.93 3.59
N SER A 164 -2.41 17.70 4.53
CA SER A 164 -3.86 18.00 4.52
C SER A 164 -4.27 18.80 3.28
N GLN A 165 -3.44 19.76 2.84
CA GLN A 165 -3.68 20.49 1.60
C GLN A 165 -3.64 19.57 0.36
N VAL A 166 -2.64 18.65 0.31
CA VAL A 166 -2.56 17.66 -0.78
C VAL A 166 -3.81 16.80 -0.85
N ILE A 167 -4.25 16.26 0.27
CA ILE A 167 -5.46 15.39 0.31
C ILE A 167 -6.70 16.18 -0.12
N SER A 168 -6.89 17.39 0.41
CA SER A 168 -8.00 18.25 0.03
C SER A 168 -8.03 18.57 -1.48
N ASP A 169 -6.85 18.84 -2.07
CA ASP A 169 -6.73 19.17 -3.50
C ASP A 169 -6.94 17.95 -4.41
N VAL A 170 -6.71 16.71 -3.91
CA VAL A 170 -7.01 15.47 -4.65
C VAL A 170 -8.50 15.13 -4.64
N GLU A 171 -9.22 15.45 -3.56
CA GLU A 171 -10.66 15.14 -3.40
C GLU A 171 -11.58 16.09 -4.20
N ASN A 172 -11.06 17.23 -4.67
CA ASN A 172 -11.76 18.20 -5.50
C ASN A 172 -11.41 18.06 -6.99
#